data_e9260b3add54f73d2445922850fe0399
#
_entry.id   e9260b3add54f73d2445922850fe0399
#
_cell.length_a   1.000
_cell.length_b   1.000
_cell.length_c   1.000
_cell.angle_alpha   90.00
_cell.angle_beta   90.00
_cell.angle_gamma   90.00
#
_symmetry.space_group_name_H-M   'P 1'
#
loop_
_entity.id
_entity.type
_entity.pdbx_description
1 polymer ?
#
loop_
_entity_poly.entity_id
_entity_poly.type
_entity_poly.pdbx_seq_one_letter_code
_entity_poly.pdbx_strand_id
1 'polypeptide(L)'
;MRTGWFLSTVLALAVLLLAVDAIPHTRAPERAVAVTFDDLPATPAGAVANDVATLTELTRKLLSAVRKHRVPAVGFVNEGKLFVEGGRPGDVDGRIGLLRMWLEAGLELGNHTYSHRDLNTTSLDQFQADVLRGETVTRGLLKGKGQSLRYFRHPFLHVGSALKVRRAFEIFLSSRGYTVAPVTVDNDEFVYAAAYARALRRGDTAAAQRIAADYLRYMEQVFTFFEDVSRRVTGREIPQILLLHANTLNADRFDALAEALRRRGYRFVSLAQALEDPVYLLRDEFVGAPGNSWFNHWEVTAGRPPVPTPKPPEWVSIFQ
;
A
#
# COMPACT_ATOMS: atom_id res chain seq x y z
N MET A 1 -101.73 15.04 3.86
CA MET A 1 -100.82 14.10 4.53
C MET A 1 -99.91 13.52 3.45
N ARG A 2 -98.71 14.00 3.27
CA ARG A 2 -97.69 13.45 2.41
C ARG A 2 -96.37 13.72 3.07
N THR A 3 -95.72 12.67 3.60
CA THR A 3 -94.41 12.64 4.21
C THR A 3 -93.36 12.56 3.10
N GLY A 4 -92.51 13.58 3.00
CA GLY A 4 -91.36 13.59 2.07
C GLY A 4 -90.12 13.08 2.79
N TRP A 5 -89.49 12.16 2.23
CA TRP A 5 -88.18 11.61 2.62
C TRP A 5 -87.06 12.33 1.86
N PHE A 6 -86.15 13.01 2.60
CA PHE A 6 -84.94 13.57 2.05
C PHE A 6 -83.82 12.52 2.20
N LEU A 7 -83.35 12.01 1.04
CA LEU A 7 -82.10 11.21 0.99
C LEU A 7 -80.89 12.16 0.94
N SER A 8 -80.10 12.12 1.99
CA SER A 8 -78.80 12.82 2.02
C SER A 8 -77.74 11.87 1.49
N THR A 9 -77.21 12.15 0.29
CA THR A 9 -76.08 11.44 -0.31
C THR A 9 -74.77 11.97 0.27
N VAL A 10 -74.07 11.18 1.08
CA VAL A 10 -72.71 11.48 1.56
C VAL A 10 -71.72 11.00 0.50
N LEU A 11 -70.99 11.97 -0.11
CA LEU A 11 -69.94 11.72 -1.06
C LEU A 11 -68.62 11.46 -0.28
N ALA A 12 -68.18 10.22 -0.23
CA ALA A 12 -66.90 9.85 0.40
C ALA A 12 -65.75 10.09 -0.63
N LEU A 13 -64.92 11.09 -0.34
CA LEU A 13 -63.74 11.40 -1.10
C LEU A 13 -62.60 10.47 -0.63
N ALA A 14 -62.27 9.44 -1.42
CA ALA A 14 -61.14 8.55 -1.19
C ALA A 14 -59.85 9.28 -1.63
N VAL A 15 -59.03 9.72 -0.69
CA VAL A 15 -57.70 10.26 -0.95
C VAL A 15 -56.76 9.05 -1.16
N LEU A 16 -56.34 8.84 -2.41
CA LEU A 16 -55.34 7.85 -2.78
C LEU A 16 -53.96 8.42 -2.40
N LEU A 17 -53.39 7.99 -1.29
CA LEU A 17 -52.01 8.25 -0.92
C LEU A 17 -51.11 7.34 -1.82
N LEU A 18 -50.54 7.92 -2.87
CA LEU A 18 -49.45 7.30 -3.60
C LEU A 18 -48.21 7.22 -2.71
N ALA A 19 -47.92 6.04 -2.18
CA ALA A 19 -46.65 5.73 -1.55
C ALA A 19 -45.57 5.87 -2.65
N VAL A 20 -44.80 6.93 -2.60
CA VAL A 20 -43.54 7.03 -3.39
C VAL A 20 -42.57 6.07 -2.74
N ASP A 21 -42.46 4.88 -3.31
CA ASP A 21 -41.37 3.95 -2.96
C ASP A 21 -40.05 4.68 -3.11
N ALA A 22 -39.40 4.99 -1.98
CA ALA A 22 -38.05 5.54 -1.95
C ALA A 22 -37.14 4.52 -2.66
N ILE A 23 -36.66 4.86 -3.86
CA ILE A 23 -35.63 4.11 -4.56
C ILE A 23 -34.50 3.92 -3.55
N PRO A 24 -34.12 2.69 -3.20
CA PRO A 24 -33.00 2.48 -2.29
C PRO A 24 -31.79 3.14 -2.94
N HIS A 25 -31.26 4.19 -2.31
CA HIS A 25 -29.99 4.74 -2.68
C HIS A 25 -28.98 3.61 -2.51
N THR A 26 -28.61 2.94 -3.60
CA THR A 26 -27.50 2.00 -3.60
C THR A 26 -26.29 2.81 -3.18
N ARG A 27 -25.90 2.65 -1.90
CA ARG A 27 -24.68 3.24 -1.37
C ARG A 27 -23.57 2.85 -2.33
N ALA A 28 -22.86 3.83 -2.90
CA ALA A 28 -21.71 3.56 -3.75
C ALA A 28 -20.82 2.53 -3.05
N PRO A 29 -20.30 1.52 -3.76
CA PRO A 29 -19.49 0.49 -3.14
C PRO A 29 -18.39 1.14 -2.31
N GLU A 30 -18.30 0.75 -1.05
CA GLU A 30 -17.35 1.36 -0.10
C GLU A 30 -15.93 0.98 -0.53
N ARG A 31 -15.15 1.97 -0.98
CA ARG A 31 -13.77 1.77 -1.38
C ARG A 31 -12.92 1.34 -0.19
N ALA A 32 -12.05 0.36 -0.40
CA ALA A 32 -11.13 -0.12 0.63
C ALA A 32 -9.68 -0.07 0.14
N VAL A 33 -8.76 0.28 1.05
CA VAL A 33 -7.33 0.27 0.77
C VAL A 33 -6.54 -0.27 1.96
N ALA A 34 -5.68 -1.24 1.70
CA ALA A 34 -4.62 -1.66 2.61
C ALA A 34 -3.35 -0.88 2.27
N VAL A 35 -2.73 -0.27 3.27
CA VAL A 35 -1.51 0.51 3.11
C VAL A 35 -0.31 -0.32 3.51
N THR A 36 0.72 -0.35 2.66
CA THR A 36 1.98 -1.05 2.93
C THR A 36 3.16 -0.11 2.75
N PHE A 37 4.18 -0.27 3.60
CA PHE A 37 5.41 0.49 3.55
C PHE A 37 6.58 -0.46 3.34
N ASP A 38 7.25 -0.33 2.21
CA ASP A 38 8.43 -1.13 1.90
C ASP A 38 9.70 -0.47 2.44
N ASP A 39 10.77 -1.22 2.46
CA ASP A 39 12.13 -0.75 2.74
C ASP A 39 12.43 -0.34 4.19
N LEU A 40 11.71 -0.90 5.18
CA LEU A 40 12.03 -0.62 6.57
C LEU A 40 13.48 -1.02 6.91
N PRO A 41 14.14 -0.29 7.85
CA PRO A 41 13.58 0.79 8.66
C PRO A 41 13.36 2.10 7.92
N ALA A 42 14.05 2.35 6.81
CA ALA A 42 13.81 3.51 5.93
C ALA A 42 14.50 3.33 4.59
N THR A 43 14.00 4.03 3.56
CA THR A 43 14.63 4.14 2.24
C THR A 43 15.77 5.17 2.31
N PRO A 44 17.06 4.80 2.12
CA PRO A 44 18.17 5.74 2.29
C PRO A 44 18.10 6.97 1.36
N ALA A 45 17.69 6.79 0.11
CA ALA A 45 17.57 7.90 -0.85
C ALA A 45 16.47 8.89 -0.44
N GLY A 46 15.40 8.41 0.19
CA GLY A 46 14.27 9.22 0.66
C GLY A 46 14.40 9.75 2.09
N ALA A 47 15.51 9.50 2.77
CA ALA A 47 15.81 10.05 4.11
C ALA A 47 16.74 11.26 4.01
N VAL A 48 16.56 12.23 4.90
CA VAL A 48 17.44 13.39 4.98
C VAL A 48 18.85 12.98 5.44
N ALA A 49 18.92 12.06 6.40
CA ALA A 49 20.16 11.39 6.81
C ALA A 49 19.85 9.94 7.21
N ASN A 50 20.88 9.09 7.26
CA ASN A 50 20.71 7.66 7.56
C ASN A 50 21.26 7.30 8.97
N ASP A 51 21.36 8.25 9.87
CA ASP A 51 21.67 8.02 11.28
C ASP A 51 20.41 7.64 12.09
N VAL A 52 20.62 6.97 13.22
CA VAL A 52 19.52 6.44 14.05
C VAL A 52 18.60 7.55 14.57
N ALA A 53 19.12 8.73 14.90
CA ALA A 53 18.33 9.82 15.44
C ALA A 53 17.36 10.37 14.37
N THR A 54 17.86 10.64 13.16
CA THR A 54 17.05 11.08 12.02
C THR A 54 15.98 10.04 11.65
N LEU A 55 16.36 8.75 11.61
CA LEU A 55 15.42 7.67 11.30
C LEU A 55 14.39 7.46 12.41
N THR A 56 14.74 7.71 13.67
CA THR A 56 13.80 7.66 14.80
C THR A 56 12.73 8.74 14.66
N GLU A 57 13.13 9.96 14.32
CA GLU A 57 12.18 11.06 14.12
C GLU A 57 11.29 10.83 12.92
N LEU A 58 11.84 10.33 11.79
CA LEU A 58 11.07 9.91 10.61
C LEU A 58 10.01 8.86 11.00
N THR A 59 10.45 7.79 11.66
CA THR A 59 9.57 6.69 12.08
C THR A 59 8.48 7.18 13.03
N ARG A 60 8.83 8.01 14.01
CA ARG A 60 7.89 8.59 14.97
C ARG A 60 6.79 9.43 14.28
N LYS A 61 7.18 10.30 13.34
CA LYS A 61 6.25 11.11 12.56
C LYS A 61 5.32 10.26 11.72
N LEU A 62 5.86 9.29 10.95
CA LEU A 62 5.09 8.40 10.12
C LEU A 62 4.07 7.61 10.93
N LEU A 63 4.52 6.98 12.02
CA LEU A 63 3.65 6.21 12.91
C LEU A 63 2.60 7.07 13.62
N SER A 64 2.90 8.33 13.94
CA SER A 64 1.92 9.27 14.49
C SER A 64 0.76 9.50 13.51
N ALA A 65 1.06 9.73 12.22
CA ALA A 65 0.04 9.91 11.19
C ALA A 65 -0.74 8.59 10.93
N VAL A 66 -0.05 7.45 10.82
CA VAL A 66 -0.68 6.12 10.67
C VAL A 66 -1.68 5.84 11.80
N ARG A 67 -1.29 6.11 13.06
CA ARG A 67 -2.15 5.94 14.24
C ARG A 67 -3.31 6.92 14.27
N LYS A 68 -3.08 8.22 13.94
CA LYS A 68 -4.13 9.25 13.87
C LYS A 68 -5.26 8.79 12.95
N HIS A 69 -4.93 8.22 11.83
CA HIS A 69 -5.90 7.72 10.84
C HIS A 69 -6.35 6.27 11.06
N ARG A 70 -5.83 5.59 12.11
CA ARG A 70 -6.14 4.19 12.41
C ARG A 70 -5.91 3.27 11.22
N VAL A 71 -4.77 3.47 10.53
CA VAL A 71 -4.39 2.66 9.36
C VAL A 71 -3.73 1.36 9.82
N PRO A 72 -4.29 0.18 9.53
CA PRO A 72 -3.69 -1.10 9.90
C PRO A 72 -2.62 -1.49 8.86
N ALA A 73 -1.49 -0.77 8.86
CA ALA A 73 -0.44 -0.93 7.88
C ALA A 73 0.48 -2.13 8.14
N VAL A 74 1.14 -2.61 7.07
CA VAL A 74 2.24 -3.57 7.14
C VAL A 74 3.53 -2.90 6.67
N GLY A 75 4.61 -3.05 7.45
CA GLY A 75 5.96 -2.61 7.06
C GLY A 75 6.81 -3.79 6.61
N PHE A 76 7.38 -3.72 5.39
CA PHE A 76 8.23 -4.76 4.84
C PHE A 76 9.71 -4.45 5.07
N VAL A 77 10.41 -5.35 5.74
CA VAL A 77 11.74 -5.12 6.31
C VAL A 77 12.84 -5.68 5.40
N ASN A 78 13.81 -4.83 5.07
CA ASN A 78 15.11 -5.27 4.57
C ASN A 78 16.08 -5.37 5.75
N GLU A 79 16.30 -6.56 6.30
CA GLU A 79 17.12 -6.69 7.51
C GLU A 79 18.57 -6.25 7.32
N GLY A 80 19.10 -6.29 6.10
CA GLY A 80 20.44 -5.77 5.80
C GLY A 80 20.65 -4.31 6.17
N LYS A 81 19.57 -3.51 6.13
CA LYS A 81 19.61 -2.10 6.53
C LYS A 81 19.76 -1.87 8.04
N LEU A 82 19.59 -2.91 8.85
CA LEU A 82 19.85 -2.87 10.28
C LEU A 82 21.36 -2.91 10.59
N PHE A 83 22.17 -3.48 9.68
CA PHE A 83 23.58 -3.76 9.84
C PHE A 83 24.41 -2.90 8.88
N VAL A 84 24.48 -1.62 9.17
CA VAL A 84 25.25 -0.67 8.33
C VAL A 84 26.72 -0.82 8.60
N GLU A 85 27.51 -1.05 7.54
CA GLU A 85 28.97 -1.14 7.63
C GLU A 85 29.56 0.21 8.13
N GLY A 86 30.50 0.15 9.07
CA GLY A 86 31.08 1.35 9.69
C GLY A 86 30.15 2.10 10.67
N GLY A 87 29.01 1.49 11.03
CA GLY A 87 28.07 2.06 12.01
C GLY A 87 28.69 2.18 13.39
N ARG A 88 28.14 3.08 14.21
CA ARG A 88 28.57 3.28 15.61
C ARG A 88 28.12 2.11 16.49
N PRO A 89 28.80 1.85 17.61
CA PRO A 89 28.27 0.96 18.64
C PRO A 89 26.84 1.39 19.02
N GLY A 90 25.90 0.46 19.07
CA GLY A 90 24.49 0.74 19.35
C GLY A 90 23.62 1.11 18.14
N ASP A 91 24.18 1.39 16.96
CA ASP A 91 23.38 1.69 15.75
C ASP A 91 22.48 0.51 15.34
N VAL A 92 22.96 -0.73 15.48
CA VAL A 92 22.18 -1.94 15.20
C VAL A 92 20.96 -2.02 16.13
N ASP A 93 21.18 -1.87 17.43
CA ASP A 93 20.11 -1.88 18.44
C ASP A 93 19.12 -0.72 18.23
N GLY A 94 19.64 0.46 17.89
CA GLY A 94 18.84 1.62 17.55
C GLY A 94 17.94 1.34 16.34
N ARG A 95 18.49 0.76 15.25
CA ARG A 95 17.73 0.40 14.04
C ARG A 95 16.71 -0.70 14.31
N ILE A 96 17.05 -1.71 15.13
CA ILE A 96 16.10 -2.72 15.60
C ILE A 96 15.00 -2.05 16.45
N GLY A 97 15.34 -1.01 17.22
CA GLY A 97 14.39 -0.18 17.95
C GLY A 97 13.32 0.44 17.05
N LEU A 98 13.68 0.85 15.82
CA LEU A 98 12.70 1.37 14.85
C LEU A 98 11.64 0.31 14.49
N LEU A 99 12.03 -0.94 14.31
CA LEU A 99 11.07 -2.02 14.07
C LEU A 99 10.17 -2.30 15.29
N ARG A 100 10.73 -2.17 16.50
CA ARG A 100 9.93 -2.28 17.73
C ARG A 100 8.86 -1.19 17.80
N MET A 101 9.16 0.06 17.37
CA MET A 101 8.18 1.14 17.31
C MET A 101 6.97 0.78 16.42
N TRP A 102 7.18 0.10 15.28
CA TRP A 102 6.09 -0.42 14.44
C TRP A 102 5.21 -1.41 15.20
N LEU A 103 5.82 -2.37 15.88
CA LEU A 103 5.09 -3.39 16.66
C LEU A 103 4.37 -2.79 17.87
N GLU A 104 4.95 -1.78 18.52
CA GLU A 104 4.33 -1.04 19.64
C GLU A 104 3.17 -0.16 19.17
N ALA A 105 3.20 0.28 17.91
CA ALA A 105 2.07 0.95 17.28
C ALA A 105 0.93 0.00 16.91
N GLY A 106 1.06 -1.33 17.15
CA GLY A 106 0.08 -2.34 16.82
C GLY A 106 0.07 -2.72 15.33
N LEU A 107 1.14 -2.43 14.61
CA LEU A 107 1.28 -2.70 13.18
C LEU A 107 2.00 -4.02 12.92
N GLU A 108 1.89 -4.53 11.70
CA GLU A 108 2.52 -5.77 11.28
C GLU A 108 3.86 -5.52 10.57
N LEU A 109 4.75 -6.51 10.64
CA LEU A 109 5.98 -6.55 9.86
C LEU A 109 5.94 -7.71 8.87
N GLY A 110 6.47 -7.49 7.67
CA GLY A 110 6.66 -8.48 6.61
C GLY A 110 8.14 -8.60 6.21
N ASN A 111 8.47 -9.65 5.47
CA ASN A 111 9.81 -9.88 4.92
C ASN A 111 9.96 -9.23 3.54
N HIS A 112 11.03 -8.46 3.35
CA HIS A 112 11.41 -7.85 2.07
C HIS A 112 12.84 -8.25 1.66
N THR A 113 13.27 -9.46 2.03
CA THR A 113 14.62 -9.99 1.90
C THR A 113 15.65 -9.27 2.80
N TYR A 114 16.87 -9.80 2.81
CA TYR A 114 17.97 -9.15 3.53
C TYR A 114 18.56 -7.98 2.74
N SER A 115 18.94 -8.23 1.47
CA SER A 115 19.74 -7.31 0.65
C SER A 115 18.95 -6.61 -0.45
N HIS A 116 17.61 -6.72 -0.46
CA HIS A 116 16.76 -6.18 -1.53
C HIS A 116 17.18 -6.67 -2.92
N ARG A 117 17.49 -7.98 -3.05
CA ARG A 117 17.89 -8.58 -4.33
C ARG A 117 16.74 -8.67 -5.32
N ASP A 118 17.08 -8.64 -6.60
CA ASP A 118 16.13 -8.79 -7.70
C ASP A 118 16.04 -10.27 -8.11
N LEU A 119 14.84 -10.87 -7.99
CA LEU A 119 14.58 -12.26 -8.41
C LEU A 119 14.68 -12.45 -9.92
N ASN A 120 14.57 -11.39 -10.73
CA ASN A 120 14.73 -11.49 -12.18
C ASN A 120 16.19 -11.71 -12.59
N THR A 121 17.15 -11.31 -11.75
CA THR A 121 18.59 -11.35 -12.06
C THR A 121 19.40 -12.19 -11.06
N THR A 122 18.82 -12.63 -9.96
CA THR A 122 19.46 -13.45 -8.92
C THR A 122 19.03 -14.91 -9.10
N SER A 123 19.97 -15.86 -8.92
CA SER A 123 19.59 -17.28 -8.92
C SER A 123 18.61 -17.60 -7.80
N LEU A 124 17.72 -18.58 -8.03
CA LEU A 124 16.68 -18.95 -7.06
C LEU A 124 17.27 -19.28 -5.69
N ASP A 125 18.34 -20.08 -5.64
CA ASP A 125 18.95 -20.51 -4.38
C ASP A 125 19.53 -19.31 -3.59
N GLN A 126 20.21 -18.39 -4.30
CA GLN A 126 20.74 -17.16 -3.68
C GLN A 126 19.62 -16.25 -3.18
N PHE A 127 18.51 -16.15 -3.91
CA PHE A 127 17.37 -15.34 -3.52
C PHE A 127 16.65 -15.95 -2.31
N GLN A 128 16.45 -17.27 -2.28
CA GLN A 128 15.90 -17.99 -1.12
C GLN A 128 16.79 -17.82 0.11
N ALA A 129 18.11 -17.93 -0.04
CA ALA A 129 19.05 -17.69 1.06
C ALA A 129 18.95 -16.24 1.60
N ASP A 130 18.74 -15.26 0.72
CA ASP A 130 18.54 -13.85 1.08
C ASP A 130 17.22 -13.62 1.83
N VAL A 131 16.14 -14.33 1.46
CA VAL A 131 14.89 -14.35 2.21
C VAL A 131 15.08 -14.89 3.63
N LEU A 132 15.77 -16.05 3.75
CA LEU A 132 16.02 -16.69 5.04
C LEU A 132 16.90 -15.84 5.96
N ARG A 133 17.90 -15.16 5.40
CA ARG A 133 18.71 -14.22 6.14
C ARG A 133 17.90 -13.00 6.60
N GLY A 134 16.96 -12.53 5.79
CA GLY A 134 16.12 -11.35 6.02
C GLY A 134 14.92 -11.57 6.94
N GLU A 135 14.84 -12.72 7.64
CA GLU A 135 13.74 -12.99 8.59
C GLU A 135 14.20 -13.14 10.05
N THR A 136 15.52 -13.13 10.29
CA THR A 136 16.10 -13.54 11.58
C THR A 136 15.70 -12.61 12.71
N VAL A 137 15.90 -11.31 12.54
CA VAL A 137 15.57 -10.29 13.53
C VAL A 137 14.06 -10.11 13.63
N THR A 138 13.39 -9.95 12.50
CA THR A 138 11.95 -9.71 12.42
C THR A 138 11.16 -10.85 13.04
N ARG A 139 11.51 -12.10 12.73
CA ARG A 139 10.88 -13.29 13.31
C ARG A 139 11.08 -13.37 14.82
N GLY A 140 12.27 -12.99 15.30
CA GLY A 140 12.57 -12.91 16.73
C GLY A 140 11.70 -11.89 17.46
N LEU A 141 11.56 -10.68 16.89
CA LEU A 141 10.72 -9.61 17.44
C LEU A 141 9.23 -10.01 17.49
N LEU A 142 8.71 -10.59 16.41
CA LEU A 142 7.32 -11.04 16.32
C LEU A 142 7.03 -12.18 17.31
N LYS A 143 7.94 -13.16 17.42
CA LYS A 143 7.82 -14.24 18.41
C LYS A 143 7.69 -13.71 19.83
N GLY A 144 8.46 -12.68 20.19
CA GLY A 144 8.36 -12.00 21.47
C GLY A 144 7.01 -11.33 21.76
N LYS A 145 6.18 -11.14 20.72
CA LYS A 145 4.80 -10.61 20.79
C LYS A 145 3.73 -11.68 20.57
N GLY A 146 4.08 -12.96 20.46
CA GLY A 146 3.14 -14.04 20.12
C GLY A 146 2.61 -13.96 18.69
N GLN A 147 3.31 -13.26 17.78
CA GLN A 147 2.94 -13.06 16.39
C GLN A 147 3.84 -13.87 15.44
N SER A 148 3.37 -14.09 14.22
CA SER A 148 4.10 -14.79 13.16
C SER A 148 4.45 -13.86 12.01
N LEU A 149 5.62 -14.06 11.40
CA LEU A 149 6.02 -13.42 10.17
C LEU A 149 5.33 -14.14 9.00
N ARG A 150 4.30 -13.54 8.46
CA ARG A 150 3.39 -14.18 7.49
C ARG A 150 3.34 -13.53 6.11
N TYR A 151 3.89 -12.32 5.92
CA TYR A 151 3.85 -11.64 4.63
C TYR A 151 5.24 -11.52 4.02
N PHE A 152 5.29 -11.73 2.71
CA PHE A 152 6.46 -11.48 1.88
C PHE A 152 6.13 -10.48 0.77
N ARG A 153 7.03 -9.52 0.54
CA ARG A 153 6.97 -8.59 -0.57
C ARG A 153 8.20 -8.77 -1.47
N HIS A 154 7.94 -8.95 -2.76
CA HIS A 154 9.00 -9.03 -3.76
C HIS A 154 9.71 -7.68 -3.90
N PRO A 155 11.05 -7.58 -3.76
CA PRO A 155 11.81 -6.42 -4.18
C PRO A 155 11.53 -6.05 -5.64
N PHE A 156 11.41 -4.75 -5.93
CA PHE A 156 11.06 -4.22 -7.25
C PHE A 156 9.73 -4.73 -7.84
N LEU A 157 8.91 -5.41 -7.06
CA LEU A 157 7.75 -6.19 -7.52
C LEU A 157 8.11 -7.26 -8.56
N HIS A 158 9.38 -7.68 -8.63
CA HIS A 158 9.88 -8.67 -9.57
C HIS A 158 9.61 -10.09 -9.06
N VAL A 159 8.80 -10.83 -9.81
CA VAL A 159 8.32 -12.18 -9.42
C VAL A 159 9.11 -13.32 -10.06
N GLY A 160 10.18 -13.00 -10.80
CA GLY A 160 11.03 -13.93 -11.52
C GLY A 160 10.97 -13.75 -13.04
N SER A 161 12.09 -14.04 -13.73
CA SER A 161 12.23 -13.86 -15.18
C SER A 161 11.65 -15.02 -16.01
N ALA A 162 11.27 -16.13 -15.35
CA ALA A 162 10.68 -17.30 -16.01
C ALA A 162 9.64 -17.96 -15.08
N LEU A 163 8.57 -18.52 -15.67
CA LEU A 163 7.48 -19.13 -14.91
C LEU A 163 7.95 -20.28 -14.01
N LYS A 164 8.94 -21.04 -14.44
CA LYS A 164 9.55 -22.12 -13.62
C LYS A 164 10.18 -21.56 -12.34
N VAL A 165 10.92 -20.45 -12.45
CA VAL A 165 11.56 -19.80 -11.29
C VAL A 165 10.50 -19.26 -10.36
N ARG A 166 9.51 -18.54 -10.89
CA ARG A 166 8.39 -18.01 -10.12
C ARG A 166 7.66 -19.10 -9.34
N ARG A 167 7.24 -20.18 -10.00
CA ARG A 167 6.53 -21.30 -9.36
C ARG A 167 7.33 -21.97 -8.25
N ALA A 168 8.63 -22.22 -8.51
CA ALA A 168 9.51 -22.79 -7.50
C ALA A 168 9.65 -21.87 -6.28
N PHE A 169 9.70 -20.56 -6.49
CA PHE A 169 9.77 -19.58 -5.41
C PHE A 169 8.43 -19.46 -4.65
N GLU A 170 7.29 -19.51 -5.33
CA GLU A 170 5.97 -19.55 -4.68
C GLU A 170 5.82 -20.78 -3.77
N ILE A 171 6.27 -21.96 -4.22
CA ILE A 171 6.32 -23.19 -3.42
C ILE A 171 7.21 -22.99 -2.18
N PHE A 172 8.38 -22.41 -2.35
CA PHE A 172 9.28 -22.10 -1.23
C PHE A 172 8.62 -21.19 -0.21
N LEU A 173 8.01 -20.08 -0.63
CA LEU A 173 7.31 -19.14 0.25
C LEU A 173 6.17 -19.84 1.01
N SER A 174 5.33 -20.59 0.30
CA SER A 174 4.21 -21.32 0.88
C SER A 174 4.69 -22.34 1.93
N SER A 175 5.76 -23.10 1.65
CA SER A 175 6.34 -24.07 2.59
C SER A 175 6.84 -23.45 3.89
N ARG A 176 7.10 -22.14 3.89
CA ARG A 176 7.54 -21.37 5.05
C ARG A 176 6.43 -20.55 5.71
N GLY A 177 5.19 -20.71 5.25
CA GLY A 177 4.02 -20.01 5.78
C GLY A 177 3.91 -18.55 5.34
N TYR A 178 4.59 -18.17 4.27
CA TYR A 178 4.45 -16.83 3.70
C TYR A 178 3.26 -16.73 2.75
N THR A 179 2.56 -15.61 2.85
CA THR A 179 1.62 -15.10 1.86
C THR A 179 2.29 -13.94 1.13
N VAL A 180 2.30 -13.99 -0.20
CA VAL A 180 2.78 -12.86 -1.01
C VAL A 180 1.83 -11.68 -0.83
N ALA A 181 2.37 -10.50 -0.56
CA ALA A 181 1.65 -9.25 -0.53
C ALA A 181 1.69 -8.60 -1.91
N PRO A 182 0.60 -8.67 -2.70
CA PRO A 182 0.54 -8.02 -4.00
C PRO A 182 0.47 -6.51 -3.87
N VAL A 183 0.65 -5.78 -4.99
CA VAL A 183 0.44 -4.34 -5.09
C VAL A 183 -0.53 -4.06 -6.22
N THR A 184 -1.61 -3.35 -5.95
CA THR A 184 -2.52 -2.89 -7.00
C THR A 184 -2.32 -1.41 -7.31
N VAL A 185 -2.04 -0.60 -6.30
CA VAL A 185 -1.69 0.82 -6.47
C VAL A 185 -0.18 0.96 -6.41
N ASP A 186 0.46 0.66 -7.54
CA ASP A 186 1.88 0.90 -7.80
C ASP A 186 2.08 2.34 -8.26
N ASN A 187 3.16 2.97 -7.80
CA ASN A 187 3.42 4.38 -8.07
C ASN A 187 4.91 4.72 -7.94
N ASP A 188 5.31 5.86 -8.50
CA ASP A 188 6.68 6.34 -8.43
C ASP A 188 6.89 7.35 -7.27
N GLU A 189 6.28 7.13 -6.12
CA GLU A 189 6.42 7.96 -4.92
C GLU A 189 7.89 8.10 -4.49
N PHE A 190 8.70 7.07 -4.67
CA PHE A 190 10.12 7.08 -4.33
C PHE A 190 10.92 8.16 -5.09
N VAL A 191 10.48 8.53 -6.30
CA VAL A 191 11.05 9.64 -7.08
C VAL A 191 10.84 10.97 -6.36
N TYR A 192 9.61 11.22 -5.90
CA TYR A 192 9.28 12.38 -5.08
C TYR A 192 10.02 12.39 -3.75
N ALA A 193 10.13 11.23 -3.11
CA ALA A 193 10.80 11.10 -1.82
C ALA A 193 12.30 11.44 -1.92
N ALA A 194 12.98 10.97 -2.96
CA ALA A 194 14.39 11.29 -3.21
C ALA A 194 14.58 12.79 -3.50
N ALA A 195 13.73 13.37 -4.34
CA ALA A 195 13.75 14.81 -4.66
C ALA A 195 13.47 15.67 -3.41
N TYR A 196 12.48 15.30 -2.62
CA TYR A 196 12.11 15.99 -1.38
C TYR A 196 13.23 15.98 -0.35
N ALA A 197 13.81 14.80 -0.08
CA ALA A 197 14.94 14.68 0.85
C ALA A 197 16.16 15.47 0.38
N ARG A 198 16.43 15.51 -0.93
CA ARG A 198 17.52 16.34 -1.48
C ARG A 198 17.27 17.83 -1.31
N ALA A 199 16.05 18.32 -1.55
CA ALA A 199 15.69 19.72 -1.33
C ALA A 199 15.89 20.10 0.15
N LEU A 200 15.46 19.26 1.09
CA LEU A 200 15.67 19.47 2.54
C LEU A 200 17.14 19.49 2.91
N ARG A 201 17.97 18.56 2.39
CA ARG A 201 19.42 18.55 2.66
C ARG A 201 20.14 19.81 2.17
N ARG A 202 19.60 20.48 1.14
CA ARG A 202 20.12 21.75 0.61
C ARG A 202 19.55 22.98 1.31
N GLY A 203 18.62 22.81 2.24
CA GLY A 203 17.90 23.92 2.88
C GLY A 203 16.91 24.62 1.96
N ASP A 204 16.59 24.02 0.79
CA ASP A 204 15.64 24.60 -0.17
C ASP A 204 14.20 24.24 0.24
N THR A 205 13.67 25.01 1.18
CA THR A 205 12.32 24.81 1.70
C THR A 205 11.24 25.09 0.67
N ALA A 206 11.47 26.01 -0.27
CA ALA A 206 10.51 26.33 -1.34
C ALA A 206 10.37 25.14 -2.32
N ALA A 207 11.48 24.56 -2.76
CA ALA A 207 11.46 23.35 -3.58
C ALA A 207 10.81 22.18 -2.83
N ALA A 208 11.15 21.95 -1.56
CA ALA A 208 10.56 20.89 -0.75
C ALA A 208 9.02 21.05 -0.66
N GLN A 209 8.50 22.24 -0.40
CA GLN A 209 7.07 22.52 -0.36
C GLN A 209 6.39 22.26 -1.73
N ARG A 210 7.01 22.71 -2.83
CA ARG A 210 6.51 22.47 -4.18
C ARG A 210 6.44 20.98 -4.50
N ILE A 211 7.52 20.23 -4.21
CA ILE A 211 7.59 18.77 -4.41
C ILE A 211 6.49 18.06 -3.61
N ALA A 212 6.33 18.42 -2.34
CA ALA A 212 5.34 17.81 -1.47
C ALA A 212 3.88 18.11 -1.90
N ALA A 213 3.61 19.31 -2.40
CA ALA A 213 2.29 19.66 -2.92
C ALA A 213 1.98 18.91 -4.23
N ASP A 214 2.98 18.75 -5.10
CA ASP A 214 2.84 18.00 -6.34
C ASP A 214 2.67 16.51 -6.11
N TYR A 215 3.39 15.94 -5.15
CA TYR A 215 3.24 14.56 -4.70
C TYR A 215 1.78 14.22 -4.35
N LEU A 216 1.11 15.07 -3.59
CA LEU A 216 -0.29 14.81 -3.21
C LEU A 216 -1.21 14.82 -4.44
N ARG A 217 -1.02 15.76 -5.39
CA ARG A 217 -1.78 15.79 -6.66
C ARG A 217 -1.50 14.54 -7.51
N TYR A 218 -0.23 14.14 -7.59
CA TYR A 218 0.18 12.92 -8.29
C TYR A 218 -0.50 11.68 -7.70
N MET A 219 -0.52 11.54 -6.37
CA MET A 219 -1.20 10.42 -5.72
C MET A 219 -2.71 10.40 -5.99
N GLU A 220 -3.37 11.56 -6.04
CA GLU A 220 -4.78 11.63 -6.43
C GLU A 220 -5.00 11.16 -7.87
N GLN A 221 -4.10 11.51 -8.81
CA GLN A 221 -4.14 11.01 -10.20
C GLN A 221 -3.90 9.50 -10.27
N VAL A 222 -2.93 8.98 -9.49
CA VAL A 222 -2.64 7.55 -9.38
C VAL A 222 -3.88 6.77 -8.91
N PHE A 223 -4.55 7.26 -7.88
CA PHE A 223 -5.77 6.61 -7.39
C PHE A 223 -6.90 6.66 -8.41
N THR A 224 -7.13 7.80 -9.06
CA THR A 224 -8.13 7.90 -10.15
C THR A 224 -7.84 6.89 -11.25
N PHE A 225 -6.58 6.79 -11.66
CA PHE A 225 -6.14 5.83 -12.67
C PHE A 225 -6.42 4.37 -12.25
N PHE A 226 -6.02 3.97 -11.05
CA PHE A 226 -6.21 2.59 -10.61
C PHE A 226 -7.66 2.23 -10.26
N GLU A 227 -8.49 3.19 -9.90
CA GLU A 227 -9.95 3.02 -9.81
C GLU A 227 -10.54 2.67 -11.18
N ASP A 228 -10.12 3.37 -12.25
CA ASP A 228 -10.54 3.07 -13.62
C ASP A 228 -10.00 1.73 -14.12
N VAL A 229 -8.73 1.45 -13.85
CA VAL A 229 -8.10 0.14 -14.17
C VAL A 229 -8.83 -1.00 -13.45
N SER A 230 -9.13 -0.84 -12.17
CA SER A 230 -9.88 -1.84 -11.40
C SER A 230 -11.21 -2.20 -12.06
N ARG A 231 -12.01 -1.19 -12.40
CA ARG A 231 -13.30 -1.40 -13.09
C ARG A 231 -13.14 -2.09 -14.44
N ARG A 232 -12.11 -1.68 -15.21
CA ARG A 232 -11.85 -2.26 -16.53
C ARG A 232 -11.38 -3.71 -16.47
N VAL A 233 -10.45 -4.03 -15.56
CA VAL A 233 -9.81 -5.35 -15.47
C VAL A 233 -10.68 -6.37 -14.75
N THR A 234 -11.38 -5.95 -13.70
CA THR A 234 -12.13 -6.85 -12.80
C THR A 234 -13.66 -6.66 -12.86
N GLY A 235 -14.14 -5.70 -13.63
CA GLY A 235 -15.57 -5.36 -13.72
C GLY A 235 -16.12 -4.56 -12.52
N ARG A 236 -15.30 -4.26 -11.51
CA ARG A 236 -15.69 -3.54 -10.29
C ARG A 236 -14.50 -2.84 -9.64
N GLU A 237 -14.77 -2.01 -8.65
CA GLU A 237 -13.71 -1.58 -7.72
C GLU A 237 -13.43 -2.70 -6.71
N ILE A 238 -12.14 -2.98 -6.47
CA ILE A 238 -11.68 -4.00 -5.53
C ILE A 238 -10.99 -3.33 -4.33
N PRO A 239 -10.83 -4.00 -3.18
CA PRO A 239 -9.94 -3.54 -2.14
C PRO A 239 -8.53 -3.36 -2.72
N GLN A 240 -7.99 -2.13 -2.66
CA GLN A 240 -6.67 -1.81 -3.20
C GLN A 240 -5.57 -2.13 -2.19
N ILE A 241 -4.36 -2.41 -2.69
CA ILE A 241 -3.16 -2.54 -1.87
C ILE A 241 -2.16 -1.50 -2.36
N LEU A 242 -1.94 -0.47 -1.53
CA LEU A 242 -1.08 0.67 -1.81
C LEU A 242 0.35 0.38 -1.38
N LEU A 243 1.29 0.58 -2.30
CA LEU A 243 2.73 0.60 -2.01
C LEU A 243 3.18 2.03 -1.69
N LEU A 244 3.83 2.19 -0.57
CA LEU A 244 4.61 3.37 -0.16
C LEU A 244 5.95 2.88 0.41
N HIS A 245 6.86 3.83 0.69
CA HIS A 245 8.11 3.51 1.38
C HIS A 245 8.25 4.31 2.68
N ALA A 246 9.00 3.77 3.63
CA ALA A 246 9.35 4.49 4.85
C ALA A 246 10.41 5.55 4.53
N ASN A 247 9.98 6.81 4.35
CA ASN A 247 10.83 7.94 3.98
C ASN A 247 10.34 9.26 4.57
N THR A 248 11.14 10.31 4.42
CA THR A 248 10.85 11.64 5.00
C THR A 248 9.59 12.27 4.39
N LEU A 249 9.36 12.11 3.09
CA LEU A 249 8.18 12.66 2.42
C LEU A 249 6.90 12.06 3.00
N ASN A 250 6.84 10.74 3.15
CA ASN A 250 5.70 10.07 3.76
C ASN A 250 5.56 10.39 5.25
N ALA A 251 6.68 10.51 5.99
CA ALA A 251 6.63 10.96 7.38
C ALA A 251 5.98 12.34 7.53
N ASP A 252 6.22 13.25 6.58
CA ASP A 252 5.71 14.62 6.61
C ASP A 252 4.33 14.79 5.93
N ARG A 253 3.91 13.90 5.04
CA ARG A 253 2.73 14.07 4.17
C ARG A 253 1.70 12.95 4.25
N PHE A 254 1.97 11.84 4.93
CA PHE A 254 1.02 10.73 5.03
C PHE A 254 -0.30 11.17 5.67
N ASP A 255 -0.28 12.11 6.63
CA ASP A 255 -1.50 12.69 7.22
C ASP A 255 -2.42 13.28 6.14
N ALA A 256 -1.87 14.13 5.27
CA ALA A 256 -2.62 14.76 4.18
C ALA A 256 -3.07 13.73 3.11
N LEU A 257 -2.23 12.73 2.81
CA LEU A 257 -2.59 11.65 1.89
C LEU A 257 -3.75 10.82 2.43
N ALA A 258 -3.71 10.46 3.71
CA ALA A 258 -4.77 9.68 4.35
C ALA A 258 -6.10 10.46 4.38
N GLU A 259 -6.07 11.78 4.62
CA GLU A 259 -7.25 12.63 4.51
C GLU A 259 -7.79 12.69 3.07
N ALA A 260 -6.91 12.81 2.06
CA ALA A 260 -7.32 12.78 0.65
C ALA A 260 -8.01 11.46 0.29
N LEU A 261 -7.46 10.31 0.73
CA LEU A 261 -8.08 9.01 0.52
C LEU A 261 -9.45 8.87 1.20
N ARG A 262 -9.60 9.39 2.43
CA ARG A 262 -10.91 9.42 3.10
C ARG A 262 -11.93 10.28 2.34
N ARG A 263 -11.52 11.46 1.84
CA ARG A 263 -12.42 12.30 1.00
C ARG A 263 -12.84 11.60 -0.28
N ARG A 264 -12.00 10.70 -0.82
CA ARG A 264 -12.32 9.83 -1.97
C ARG A 264 -13.22 8.63 -1.61
N GLY A 265 -13.62 8.50 -0.36
CA GLY A 265 -14.49 7.42 0.12
C GLY A 265 -13.74 6.13 0.51
N TYR A 266 -12.41 6.16 0.64
CA TYR A 266 -11.66 4.99 1.09
C TYR A 266 -11.77 4.78 2.59
N ARG A 267 -12.06 3.55 2.99
CA ARG A 267 -11.76 3.05 4.33
C ARG A 267 -10.42 2.30 4.33
N PHE A 268 -9.66 2.47 5.39
CA PHE A 268 -8.44 1.71 5.60
C PHE A 268 -8.78 0.33 6.16
N VAL A 269 -8.21 -0.71 5.54
CA VAL A 269 -8.38 -2.11 5.93
C VAL A 269 -7.01 -2.76 6.13
N SER A 270 -6.96 -3.85 6.89
CA SER A 270 -5.72 -4.65 6.99
C SER A 270 -5.41 -5.33 5.66
N LEU A 271 -4.14 -5.69 5.46
CA LEU A 271 -3.73 -6.48 4.30
C LEU A 271 -4.49 -7.82 4.25
N ALA A 272 -4.71 -8.45 5.42
CA ALA A 272 -5.52 -9.66 5.51
C ALA A 272 -6.93 -9.46 4.95
N GLN A 273 -7.62 -8.39 5.39
CA GLN A 273 -8.98 -8.07 4.89
C GLN A 273 -9.00 -7.75 3.38
N ALA A 274 -7.98 -7.08 2.86
CA ALA A 274 -7.91 -6.85 1.41
C ALA A 274 -7.75 -8.16 0.64
N LEU A 275 -6.93 -9.08 1.13
CA LEU A 275 -6.66 -10.37 0.50
C LEU A 275 -7.81 -11.38 0.61
N GLU A 276 -8.85 -11.10 1.39
CA GLU A 276 -10.10 -11.89 1.40
C GLU A 276 -10.88 -11.77 0.09
N ASP A 277 -10.62 -10.72 -0.70
CA ASP A 277 -11.26 -10.55 -1.99
C ASP A 277 -10.79 -11.63 -2.99
N PRO A 278 -11.72 -12.40 -3.60
CA PRO A 278 -11.38 -13.48 -4.54
C PRO A 278 -10.51 -13.05 -5.74
N VAL A 279 -10.47 -11.76 -6.06
CA VAL A 279 -9.64 -11.23 -7.15
C VAL A 279 -8.16 -11.56 -6.94
N TYR A 280 -7.69 -11.61 -5.70
CA TYR A 280 -6.30 -11.93 -5.37
C TYR A 280 -5.96 -13.42 -5.54
N LEU A 281 -6.96 -14.26 -5.86
CA LEU A 281 -6.80 -15.66 -6.23
C LEU A 281 -6.83 -15.89 -7.76
N LEU A 282 -6.94 -14.82 -8.55
CA LEU A 282 -6.90 -14.92 -10.00
C LEU A 282 -5.57 -15.54 -10.46
N ARG A 283 -5.66 -16.34 -11.54
CA ARG A 283 -4.47 -16.89 -12.20
C ARG A 283 -3.53 -15.76 -12.57
N ASP A 284 -2.26 -15.93 -12.19
CA ASP A 284 -1.20 -14.99 -12.46
C ASP A 284 0.03 -15.75 -12.97
N GLU A 285 0.37 -15.54 -14.24
CA GLU A 285 1.51 -16.13 -14.94
C GLU A 285 2.49 -15.07 -15.44
N PHE A 286 2.36 -13.85 -14.93
CA PHE A 286 3.29 -12.76 -15.25
C PHE A 286 4.71 -13.13 -14.83
N VAL A 287 5.68 -12.82 -15.70
CA VAL A 287 7.11 -12.98 -15.44
C VAL A 287 7.89 -11.85 -16.13
N GLY A 288 9.09 -11.61 -15.66
CA GLY A 288 10.00 -10.62 -16.25
C GLY A 288 9.92 -9.25 -15.59
N ALA A 289 10.38 -8.26 -16.31
CA ALA A 289 10.43 -6.85 -15.91
C ALA A 289 9.67 -5.98 -16.92
N PRO A 290 9.25 -4.77 -16.52
CA PRO A 290 9.39 -4.20 -15.18
C PRO A 290 8.43 -4.83 -14.16
N GLY A 291 8.75 -4.71 -12.86
CA GLY A 291 7.80 -4.96 -11.78
C GLY A 291 6.63 -4.00 -11.92
N ASN A 292 5.44 -4.48 -11.70
CA ASN A 292 4.23 -3.73 -12.00
C ASN A 292 3.12 -4.02 -11.00
N SER A 293 2.10 -3.19 -11.02
CA SER A 293 0.82 -3.46 -10.39
C SER A 293 0.28 -4.85 -10.78
N TRP A 294 -0.36 -5.54 -9.83
CA TRP A 294 -1.02 -6.83 -10.10
C TRP A 294 -2.14 -6.73 -11.15
N PHE A 295 -2.68 -5.56 -11.41
CA PHE A 295 -3.54 -5.36 -12.58
C PHE A 295 -2.80 -5.67 -13.88
N ASN A 296 -1.54 -5.27 -14.02
CA ASN A 296 -0.72 -5.62 -15.18
C ASN A 296 -0.39 -7.11 -15.24
N HIS A 297 -0.19 -7.76 -14.09
CA HIS A 297 -0.01 -9.20 -14.05
C HIS A 297 -1.23 -9.92 -14.63
N TRP A 298 -2.44 -9.54 -14.23
CA TRP A 298 -3.68 -10.14 -14.73
C TRP A 298 -3.94 -9.82 -16.20
N GLU A 299 -3.65 -8.59 -16.65
CA GLU A 299 -3.77 -8.20 -18.06
C GLU A 299 -2.85 -9.05 -18.95
N VAL A 300 -1.57 -9.12 -18.62
CA VAL A 300 -0.57 -9.90 -19.37
C VAL A 300 -0.91 -11.39 -19.35
N THR A 301 -1.32 -11.94 -18.20
CA THR A 301 -1.76 -13.33 -18.07
C THR A 301 -2.97 -13.64 -18.97
N ALA A 302 -3.83 -12.64 -19.18
CA ALA A 302 -5.00 -12.75 -20.09
C ALA A 302 -4.65 -12.44 -21.56
N GLY A 303 -3.37 -12.26 -21.91
CA GLY A 303 -2.92 -11.96 -23.27
C GLY A 303 -3.17 -10.51 -23.71
N ARG A 304 -3.40 -9.59 -22.77
CA ARG A 304 -3.60 -8.16 -23.04
C ARG A 304 -2.33 -7.36 -22.71
N PRO A 305 -2.12 -6.19 -23.35
CA PRO A 305 -0.96 -5.35 -23.03
C PRO A 305 -1.04 -4.77 -21.61
N PRO A 306 0.11 -4.54 -20.95
CA PRO A 306 0.14 -3.87 -19.66
C PRO A 306 -0.36 -2.43 -19.78
N VAL A 307 -0.91 -1.93 -18.69
CA VAL A 307 -1.46 -0.57 -18.61
C VAL A 307 -0.36 0.38 -18.14
N PRO A 308 -0.04 1.43 -18.93
CA PRO A 308 0.97 2.41 -18.51
C PRO A 308 0.48 3.20 -17.29
N THR A 309 1.29 3.20 -16.22
CA THR A 309 0.99 3.94 -14.99
C THR A 309 1.33 5.43 -15.13
N PRO A 310 0.61 6.34 -14.43
CA PRO A 310 0.99 7.75 -14.35
C PRO A 310 2.43 7.90 -13.85
N LYS A 311 3.18 8.81 -14.46
CA LYS A 311 4.57 9.09 -14.09
C LYS A 311 4.70 10.46 -13.45
N PRO A 312 5.66 10.66 -12.52
CA PRO A 312 6.01 11.99 -12.05
C PRO A 312 6.42 12.89 -13.22
N PRO A 313 6.14 14.21 -13.17
CA PRO A 313 6.61 15.13 -14.18
C PRO A 313 8.16 15.23 -14.16
N GLU A 314 8.75 15.44 -15.32
CA GLU A 314 10.21 15.45 -15.53
C GLU A 314 10.95 16.37 -14.54
N TRP A 315 10.39 17.53 -14.22
CA TRP A 315 11.00 18.48 -13.30
C TRP A 315 11.25 17.90 -11.89
N VAL A 316 10.48 16.91 -11.44
CA VAL A 316 10.73 16.21 -10.16
C VAL A 316 11.96 15.31 -10.28
N SER A 317 12.09 14.62 -11.42
CA SER A 317 13.22 13.72 -11.67
C SER A 317 14.58 14.47 -11.74
N ILE A 318 14.58 15.72 -12.17
CA ILE A 318 15.79 16.56 -12.19
C ILE A 318 16.31 16.85 -10.75
N PHE A 319 15.45 16.79 -9.75
CA PHE A 319 15.83 16.95 -8.34
C PHE A 319 16.36 15.65 -7.68
N GLN A 320 16.41 14.54 -8.40
CA GLN A 320 16.94 13.25 -7.86
C GLN A 320 18.42 13.24 -7.63
#